data_8e41fd052802e3b27084cf2978926aa6
#
_entry.id   8e41fd052802e3b27084cf2978926aa6
#
_cell.length_a   1.000
_cell.length_b   1.000
_cell.length_c   1.000
_cell.angle_alpha   90.00
_cell.angle_beta   90.00
_cell.angle_gamma   90.00
#
_symmetry.space_group_name_H-M   'P 1'
#
loop_
_entity.id
_entity.type
_entity.pdbx_description
1 polymer ?
#
loop_
_entity_poly.entity_id
_entity_poly.type
_entity_poly.pdbx_seq_one_letter_code
_entity_poly.pdbx_strand_id
1 'polypeptide(L)'
;MTVAARPATTAPASPAGPTGPTRPTGLAELYAEIQQFYARQMQLLDDGEAEAWAETFAEDGVFAANAHPEPFTGRPAIAAGARRATDDFAARGIRRRHWLGMLSLEPKDEHTVFVRSYAQVIETARGGRSALRASTTCADLLVRRDGRWLVLDRRIHRDDLD
;
A
#
# COMPACT_ATOMS: atom_id res chain seq x y z
N MET A 1 73.43 14.97 -20.80
CA MET A 1 72.56 13.92 -20.29
C MET A 1 71.20 14.53 -20.04
N THR A 2 70.26 14.33 -20.99
CA THR A 2 68.91 14.92 -20.94
C THR A 2 67.96 13.88 -20.34
N VAL A 3 67.36 14.22 -19.19
CA VAL A 3 66.36 13.34 -18.52
C VAL A 3 65.00 13.60 -19.16
N ALA A 4 64.41 12.58 -19.77
CA ALA A 4 63.07 12.63 -20.36
C ALA A 4 61.97 12.57 -19.28
N ALA A 5 61.04 13.50 -19.34
CA ALA A 5 59.84 13.55 -18.46
C ALA A 5 58.85 12.45 -18.86
N ARG A 6 58.34 11.69 -17.84
CA ARG A 6 57.24 10.72 -17.98
C ARG A 6 55.90 11.45 -18.19
N PRO A 7 54.99 10.96 -19.05
CA PRO A 7 53.66 11.51 -19.15
C PRO A 7 52.81 11.14 -17.93
N ALA A 8 52.00 12.09 -17.43
CA ALA A 8 51.06 11.92 -16.35
C ALA A 8 49.88 11.01 -16.78
N THR A 9 49.63 9.95 -16.03
CA THR A 9 48.51 9.04 -16.21
C THR A 9 47.26 9.71 -15.66
N THR A 10 46.32 10.04 -16.54
CA THR A 10 44.99 10.56 -16.20
C THR A 10 44.18 9.42 -15.54
N ALA A 11 43.75 9.61 -14.31
CA ALA A 11 42.89 8.67 -13.60
C ALA A 11 41.50 8.58 -14.28
N PRO A 12 40.88 7.39 -14.38
CA PRO A 12 39.54 7.27 -14.93
C PRO A 12 38.52 7.95 -14.01
N ALA A 13 37.57 8.67 -14.61
CA ALA A 13 36.47 9.29 -13.90
C ALA A 13 35.61 8.22 -13.18
N SER A 14 35.29 8.45 -11.90
CA SER A 14 34.38 7.61 -11.13
C SER A 14 33.02 7.51 -11.84
N PRO A 15 32.39 6.32 -11.87
CA PRO A 15 31.03 6.21 -12.41
C PRO A 15 30.06 7.02 -11.55
N ALA A 16 29.16 7.75 -12.19
CA ALA A 16 28.08 8.48 -11.53
C ALA A 16 27.30 7.50 -10.65
N GLY A 17 27.08 7.88 -9.37
CA GLY A 17 26.30 7.09 -8.42
C GLY A 17 24.85 6.90 -8.89
N PRO A 18 24.11 5.94 -8.27
CA PRO A 18 22.77 5.60 -8.73
C PRO A 18 21.87 6.82 -8.66
N THR A 19 21.34 7.21 -9.81
CA THR A 19 20.24 8.16 -9.93
C THR A 19 19.07 7.64 -9.10
N GLY A 20 18.38 8.52 -8.35
CA GLY A 20 17.24 8.18 -7.50
C GLY A 20 16.18 7.34 -8.21
N PRO A 21 15.15 6.85 -7.48
CA PRO A 21 14.23 5.83 -8.00
C PRO A 21 13.66 6.24 -9.35
N THR A 22 13.99 5.46 -10.37
CA THR A 22 13.50 5.63 -11.72
C THR A 22 11.98 5.42 -11.71
N ARG A 23 11.24 6.36 -12.29
CA ARG A 23 9.79 6.28 -12.44
C ARG A 23 9.42 5.06 -13.30
N PRO A 24 8.34 4.31 -12.96
CA PRO A 24 7.88 3.21 -13.80
C PRO A 24 7.63 3.68 -15.23
N THR A 25 8.25 3.03 -16.19
CA THR A 25 8.13 3.35 -17.62
C THR A 25 7.08 2.47 -18.32
N GLY A 26 6.52 1.46 -17.62
CA GLY A 26 5.55 0.53 -18.18
C GLY A 26 4.54 -0.01 -17.15
N LEU A 27 3.49 -0.65 -17.66
CA LEU A 27 2.42 -1.24 -16.83
C LEU A 27 2.95 -2.31 -15.85
N ALA A 28 3.95 -3.09 -16.25
CA ALA A 28 4.54 -4.13 -15.41
C ALA A 28 5.27 -3.54 -14.18
N GLU A 29 5.99 -2.44 -14.36
CA GLU A 29 6.67 -1.73 -13.27
C GLU A 29 5.66 -1.07 -12.34
N LEU A 30 4.64 -0.41 -12.90
CA LEU A 30 3.54 0.15 -12.13
C LEU A 30 2.83 -0.93 -11.32
N TYR A 31 2.55 -2.09 -11.92
CA TYR A 31 1.95 -3.21 -11.23
C TYR A 31 2.79 -3.67 -10.03
N ALA A 32 4.10 -3.81 -10.21
CA ALA A 32 5.02 -4.20 -9.12
C ALA A 32 5.05 -3.15 -7.99
N GLU A 33 5.05 -1.86 -8.34
CA GLU A 33 4.97 -0.77 -7.35
C GLU A 33 3.67 -0.82 -6.53
N ILE A 34 2.52 -0.95 -7.20
CA ILE A 34 1.22 -1.01 -6.54
C ILE A 34 1.08 -2.29 -5.70
N GLN A 35 1.57 -3.42 -6.20
CA GLN A 35 1.60 -4.67 -5.44
C GLN A 35 2.42 -4.51 -4.15
N GLN A 36 3.60 -3.88 -4.23
CA GLN A 36 4.45 -3.61 -3.08
C GLN A 36 3.81 -2.62 -2.10
N PHE A 37 3.12 -1.60 -2.62
CA PHE A 37 2.35 -0.65 -1.82
C PHE A 37 1.28 -1.37 -0.99
N TYR A 38 0.45 -2.21 -1.62
CA TYR A 38 -0.59 -2.97 -0.92
C TYR A 38 -0.03 -3.98 0.08
N ALA A 39 1.06 -4.65 -0.24
CA ALA A 39 1.69 -5.60 0.68
C ALA A 39 2.10 -4.90 1.99
N ARG A 40 2.76 -3.75 1.90
CA ARG A 40 3.15 -2.95 3.07
C ARG A 40 1.93 -2.41 3.82
N GLN A 41 0.95 -1.88 3.09
CA GLN A 41 -0.26 -1.32 3.67
C GLN A 41 -1.02 -2.35 4.49
N MET A 42 -1.22 -3.56 3.96
CA MET A 42 -1.95 -4.61 4.69
C MET A 42 -1.16 -5.13 5.89
N GLN A 43 0.16 -5.23 5.79
CA GLN A 43 1.00 -5.61 6.93
C GLN A 43 0.88 -4.61 8.09
N LEU A 44 0.88 -3.30 7.82
CA LEU A 44 0.65 -2.28 8.85
C LEU A 44 -0.68 -2.50 9.58
N LEU A 45 -1.76 -2.71 8.84
CA LEU A 45 -3.08 -2.96 9.42
C LEU A 45 -3.10 -4.26 10.25
N ASP A 46 -2.52 -5.32 9.71
CA ASP A 46 -2.49 -6.65 10.33
C ASP A 46 -1.61 -6.71 11.59
N ASP A 47 -0.63 -5.84 11.69
CA ASP A 47 0.26 -5.73 12.84
C ASP A 47 -0.27 -4.70 13.88
N GLY A 48 -1.43 -4.07 13.61
CA GLY A 48 -2.09 -3.14 14.53
C GLY A 48 -1.56 -1.70 14.47
N GLU A 49 -0.74 -1.39 13.46
CA GLU A 49 -0.15 -0.07 13.24
C GLU A 49 -1.17 0.87 12.54
N ALA A 50 -2.29 1.14 13.22
CA ALA A 50 -3.45 1.80 12.64
C ALA A 50 -3.14 3.22 12.13
N GLU A 51 -2.32 3.98 12.85
CA GLU A 51 -1.91 5.33 12.47
C GLU A 51 -1.00 5.29 11.24
N ALA A 52 0.01 4.40 11.23
CA ALA A 52 0.90 4.23 10.09
C ALA A 52 0.14 3.70 8.85
N TRP A 53 -0.85 2.83 9.05
CA TRP A 53 -1.75 2.42 7.98
C TRP A 53 -2.56 3.60 7.43
N ALA A 54 -3.10 4.46 8.27
CA ALA A 54 -3.86 5.65 7.86
C ALA A 54 -2.97 6.66 7.10
N GLU A 55 -1.66 6.74 7.39
CA GLU A 55 -0.70 7.55 6.63
C GLU A 55 -0.55 7.11 5.16
N THR A 56 -1.00 5.92 4.81
CA THR A 56 -1.05 5.44 3.42
C THR A 56 -2.26 5.99 2.64
N PHE A 57 -3.15 6.72 3.29
CA PHE A 57 -4.23 7.46 2.65
C PHE A 57 -3.83 8.92 2.44
N ALA A 58 -4.42 9.56 1.44
CA ALA A 58 -4.35 11.00 1.28
C ALA A 58 -4.98 11.71 2.51
N GLU A 59 -4.60 12.96 2.79
CA GLU A 59 -5.17 13.72 3.91
C GLU A 59 -6.70 13.83 3.82
N ASP A 60 -7.19 13.99 2.60
CA ASP A 60 -8.60 14.06 2.21
C ASP A 60 -9.17 12.69 1.78
N GLY A 61 -8.47 11.60 2.08
CA GLY A 61 -8.82 10.26 1.65
C GLY A 61 -10.16 9.78 2.19
N VAL A 62 -10.80 8.87 1.45
CA VAL A 62 -12.09 8.25 1.80
C VAL A 62 -11.91 6.74 1.93
N PHE A 63 -12.45 6.18 3.00
CA PHE A 63 -12.60 4.74 3.20
C PHE A 63 -14.08 4.42 3.38
N ALA A 64 -14.67 3.74 2.41
CA ALA A 64 -16.06 3.30 2.43
C ALA A 64 -16.13 1.77 2.37
N ALA A 65 -17.04 1.17 3.14
CA ALA A 65 -17.33 -0.25 3.07
C ALA A 65 -18.82 -0.47 3.36
N ASN A 66 -19.46 -1.44 2.68
CA ASN A 66 -20.86 -1.80 2.96
C ASN A 66 -21.07 -2.38 4.38
N ALA A 67 -19.98 -2.65 5.12
CA ALA A 67 -20.01 -2.99 6.54
C ALA A 67 -20.21 -1.77 7.47
N HIS A 68 -20.19 -0.57 6.95
CA HIS A 68 -20.33 0.67 7.71
C HIS A 68 -21.43 1.55 7.10
N PRO A 69 -22.30 2.17 7.91
CA PRO A 69 -23.38 3.01 7.40
C PRO A 69 -22.86 4.27 6.70
N GLU A 70 -21.73 4.80 7.14
CA GLU A 70 -21.11 6.01 6.61
C GLU A 70 -19.62 5.79 6.33
N PRO A 71 -19.06 6.43 5.30
CA PRO A 71 -17.64 6.36 5.03
C PRO A 71 -16.83 7.12 6.08
N PHE A 72 -15.60 6.68 6.32
CA PHE A 72 -14.60 7.47 7.04
C PHE A 72 -13.94 8.43 6.06
N THR A 73 -14.06 9.73 6.32
CA THR A 73 -13.49 10.79 5.47
C THR A 73 -12.37 11.51 6.21
N GLY A 74 -11.23 11.60 5.54
CA GLY A 74 -10.01 12.19 6.08
C GLY A 74 -9.21 11.23 6.95
N ARG A 75 -7.90 11.38 6.87
CA ARG A 75 -6.93 10.52 7.56
C ARG A 75 -7.19 10.36 9.07
N PRO A 76 -7.56 11.41 9.84
CA PRO A 76 -7.86 11.23 11.26
C PRO A 76 -9.04 10.30 11.55
N ALA A 77 -10.12 10.38 10.76
CA ALA A 77 -11.28 9.51 10.92
C ALA A 77 -10.94 8.06 10.54
N ILE A 78 -10.16 7.87 9.47
CA ILE A 78 -9.67 6.56 9.03
C ILE A 78 -8.78 5.93 10.11
N ALA A 79 -7.83 6.68 10.67
CA ALA A 79 -6.97 6.21 11.76
C ALA A 79 -7.78 5.79 12.99
N ALA A 80 -8.73 6.62 13.42
CA ALA A 80 -9.57 6.32 14.57
C ALA A 80 -10.46 5.07 14.36
N GLY A 81 -10.98 4.88 13.14
CA GLY A 81 -11.73 3.69 12.77
C GLY A 81 -10.87 2.42 12.80
N ALA A 82 -9.70 2.47 12.20
CA ALA A 82 -8.74 1.37 12.18
C ALA A 82 -8.26 1.02 13.61
N ARG A 83 -7.94 2.03 14.44
CA ARG A 83 -7.51 1.86 15.83
C ARG A 83 -8.57 1.11 16.63
N ARG A 84 -9.83 1.55 16.59
CA ARG A 84 -10.93 0.86 17.29
C ARG A 84 -11.05 -0.60 16.86
N ALA A 85 -10.95 -0.88 15.57
CA ALA A 85 -11.06 -2.24 15.05
C ALA A 85 -9.86 -3.11 15.48
N THR A 86 -8.64 -2.61 15.38
CA THR A 86 -7.44 -3.37 15.77
C THR A 86 -7.41 -3.66 17.27
N ASP A 87 -7.80 -2.68 18.11
CA ASP A 87 -7.85 -2.84 19.56
C ASP A 87 -8.93 -3.88 19.98
N ASP A 88 -10.12 -3.87 19.32
CA ASP A 88 -11.16 -4.87 19.58
C ASP A 88 -10.66 -6.29 19.24
N PHE A 89 -10.04 -6.49 18.07
CA PHE A 89 -9.49 -7.79 17.70
C PHE A 89 -8.37 -8.22 18.63
N ALA A 90 -7.49 -7.32 19.04
CA ALA A 90 -6.42 -7.60 19.99
C ALA A 90 -6.99 -8.03 21.36
N ALA A 91 -7.99 -7.30 21.89
CA ALA A 91 -8.66 -7.63 23.14
C ALA A 91 -9.33 -9.01 23.13
N ARG A 92 -9.89 -9.40 21.98
CA ARG A 92 -10.51 -10.73 21.76
C ARG A 92 -9.49 -11.83 21.45
N GLY A 93 -8.20 -11.50 21.36
CA GLY A 93 -7.14 -12.45 21.01
C GLY A 93 -7.26 -12.99 19.58
N ILE A 94 -7.82 -12.20 18.66
CA ILE A 94 -8.00 -12.56 17.25
C ILE A 94 -6.89 -11.88 16.43
N ARG A 95 -6.17 -12.67 15.64
CA ARG A 95 -5.26 -12.19 14.61
C ARG A 95 -5.96 -12.21 13.27
N ARG A 96 -5.83 -11.13 12.52
CA ARG A 96 -6.32 -11.02 11.13
C ARG A 96 -5.16 -11.02 10.15
N ARG A 97 -5.42 -11.50 8.92
CA ARG A 97 -4.55 -11.38 7.77
C ARG A 97 -5.40 -10.99 6.56
N HIS A 98 -5.01 -9.88 5.94
CA HIS A 98 -5.64 -9.41 4.71
C HIS A 98 -4.79 -9.86 3.52
N TRP A 99 -5.41 -10.64 2.64
CA TRP A 99 -4.80 -11.07 1.40
C TRP A 99 -5.45 -10.33 0.24
N LEU A 100 -4.75 -9.32 -0.31
CA LEU A 100 -5.15 -8.64 -1.54
C LEU A 100 -4.52 -9.33 -2.74
N GLY A 101 -5.32 -9.59 -3.75
CA GLY A 101 -4.86 -10.21 -4.99
C GLY A 101 -5.75 -9.87 -6.17
N MET A 102 -5.44 -10.47 -7.34
CA MET A 102 -6.17 -10.25 -8.58
C MET A 102 -6.29 -8.78 -8.97
N LEU A 103 -5.16 -8.05 -8.84
CA LEU A 103 -5.12 -6.62 -9.15
C LEU A 103 -5.32 -6.38 -10.64
N SER A 104 -6.22 -5.46 -10.95
CA SER A 104 -6.39 -4.89 -12.29
C SER A 104 -6.17 -3.39 -12.20
N LEU A 105 -5.20 -2.89 -12.95
CA LEU A 105 -4.78 -1.50 -12.95
C LEU A 105 -5.27 -0.78 -14.20
N GLU A 106 -5.85 0.38 -14.01
CA GLU A 106 -6.25 1.31 -15.07
C GLU A 106 -5.60 2.67 -14.81
N PRO A 107 -4.41 2.94 -15.36
CA PRO A 107 -3.77 4.24 -15.26
C PRO A 107 -4.66 5.33 -15.87
N LYS A 108 -4.92 6.39 -15.12
CA LYS A 108 -5.67 7.56 -15.59
C LYS A 108 -4.72 8.64 -16.12
N ASP A 109 -3.60 8.82 -15.44
CA ASP A 109 -2.49 9.70 -15.82
C ASP A 109 -1.19 9.25 -15.11
N GLU A 110 -0.17 10.10 -15.14
CA GLU A 110 1.15 9.82 -14.52
C GLU A 110 1.11 9.71 -12.99
N HIS A 111 0.08 10.25 -12.36
CA HIS A 111 -0.04 10.38 -10.90
C HIS A 111 -1.27 9.71 -10.33
N THR A 112 -2.11 9.12 -11.19
CA THR A 112 -3.40 8.56 -10.78
C THR A 112 -3.62 7.21 -11.43
N VAL A 113 -4.00 6.22 -10.63
CA VAL A 113 -4.36 4.88 -11.09
C VAL A 113 -5.62 4.40 -10.39
N PHE A 114 -6.55 3.87 -11.16
CA PHE A 114 -7.68 3.13 -10.61
C PHE A 114 -7.31 1.67 -10.51
N VAL A 115 -7.56 1.05 -9.35
CA VAL A 115 -7.21 -0.35 -9.08
C VAL A 115 -8.44 -1.09 -8.59
N ARG A 116 -8.72 -2.23 -9.22
CA ARG A 116 -9.67 -3.22 -8.68
C ARG A 116 -8.88 -4.41 -8.16
N SER A 117 -9.32 -4.96 -7.04
CA SER A 117 -8.71 -6.15 -6.45
C SER A 117 -9.75 -6.97 -5.68
N TYR A 118 -9.39 -8.22 -5.34
CA TYR A 118 -10.12 -9.00 -4.34
C TYR A 118 -9.33 -9.00 -3.04
N ALA A 119 -10.06 -9.01 -1.92
CA ALA A 119 -9.43 -9.19 -0.64
C ALA A 119 -10.12 -10.31 0.15
N GLN A 120 -9.32 -11.17 0.74
CA GLN A 120 -9.74 -12.19 1.67
C GLN A 120 -9.23 -11.84 3.06
N VAL A 121 -10.09 -11.99 4.05
CA VAL A 121 -9.72 -11.76 5.45
C VAL A 121 -9.74 -13.10 6.17
N ILE A 122 -8.57 -13.50 6.66
CA ILE A 122 -8.40 -14.72 7.46
C ILE A 122 -8.32 -14.31 8.93
N GLU A 123 -9.13 -14.93 9.78
CA GLU A 123 -9.10 -14.76 11.23
C GLU A 123 -8.57 -16.01 11.91
N THR A 124 -7.73 -15.79 12.94
CA THR A 124 -7.18 -16.85 13.78
C THR A 124 -7.31 -16.43 15.23
N ALA A 125 -8.17 -17.11 16.00
CA ALA A 125 -8.23 -16.95 17.45
C ALA A 125 -6.99 -17.58 18.09
N ARG A 126 -6.56 -17.04 19.25
CA ARG A 126 -5.42 -17.59 19.99
C ARG A 126 -5.65 -19.06 20.33
N GLY A 127 -4.76 -19.95 19.86
CA GLY A 127 -4.87 -21.40 20.02
C GLY A 127 -5.92 -22.07 19.14
N GLY A 128 -6.60 -21.30 18.27
CA GLY A 128 -7.62 -21.80 17.35
C GLY A 128 -7.09 -22.07 15.94
N ARG A 129 -8.02 -22.50 15.08
CA ARG A 129 -7.75 -22.71 13.64
C ARG A 129 -8.01 -21.42 12.88
N SER A 130 -7.23 -21.19 11.81
CA SER A 130 -7.49 -20.12 10.87
C SER A 130 -8.75 -20.40 10.05
N ALA A 131 -9.57 -19.37 9.83
CA ALA A 131 -10.78 -19.45 9.03
C ALA A 131 -10.88 -18.24 8.10
N LEU A 132 -11.37 -18.46 6.89
CA LEU A 132 -11.77 -17.38 5.99
C LEU A 132 -13.00 -16.69 6.58
N ARG A 133 -12.89 -15.40 6.85
CA ARG A 133 -13.96 -14.62 7.52
C ARG A 133 -14.73 -13.74 6.57
N ALA A 134 -14.08 -13.18 5.57
CA ALA A 134 -14.71 -12.33 4.58
C ALA A 134 -14.04 -12.49 3.20
N SER A 135 -14.87 -12.45 2.18
CA SER A 135 -14.51 -12.26 0.79
C SER A 135 -15.03 -10.89 0.36
N THR A 136 -14.18 -10.11 -0.33
CA THR A 136 -14.51 -8.73 -0.67
C THR A 136 -13.96 -8.36 -2.05
N THR A 137 -14.63 -7.42 -2.70
CA THR A 137 -14.05 -6.64 -3.79
C THR A 137 -13.60 -5.28 -3.27
N CYS A 138 -12.49 -4.78 -3.80
CA CYS A 138 -11.98 -3.45 -3.51
C CYS A 138 -11.86 -2.66 -4.82
N ALA A 139 -12.28 -1.39 -4.77
CA ALA A 139 -12.08 -0.42 -5.83
C ALA A 139 -11.38 0.80 -5.23
N ASP A 140 -10.15 1.04 -5.67
CA ASP A 140 -9.29 2.10 -5.13
C ASP A 140 -8.96 3.12 -6.23
N LEU A 141 -9.03 4.40 -5.89
CA LEU A 141 -8.36 5.45 -6.62
C LEU A 141 -7.08 5.80 -5.87
N LEU A 142 -5.93 5.50 -6.46
CA LEU A 142 -4.62 5.83 -5.91
C LEU A 142 -4.09 7.08 -6.59
N VAL A 143 -3.44 7.94 -5.80
CA VAL A 143 -2.76 9.13 -6.28
C VAL A 143 -1.30 9.13 -5.83
N ARG A 144 -0.42 9.68 -6.67
CA ARG A 144 1.00 9.87 -6.32
C ARG A 144 1.20 11.30 -5.83
N ARG A 145 1.60 11.45 -4.56
CA ARG A 145 1.97 12.74 -3.96
C ARG A 145 3.36 12.61 -3.34
N ASP A 146 4.25 13.53 -3.63
CA ASP A 146 5.64 13.52 -3.13
C ASP A 146 6.38 12.20 -3.39
N GLY A 147 6.18 11.63 -4.59
CA GLY A 147 6.79 10.38 -5.03
C GLY A 147 6.21 9.10 -4.40
N ARG A 148 5.19 9.20 -3.54
CA ARG A 148 4.56 8.05 -2.85
C ARG A 148 3.13 7.84 -3.33
N TRP A 149 2.72 6.57 -3.48
CA TRP A 149 1.33 6.22 -3.68
C TRP A 149 0.54 6.37 -2.39
N LEU A 150 -0.66 6.95 -2.51
CA LEU A 150 -1.64 7.12 -1.43
C LEU A 150 -3.02 6.72 -1.93
N VAL A 151 -3.85 6.17 -1.06
CA VAL A 151 -5.27 5.92 -1.35
C VAL A 151 -6.04 7.24 -1.23
N LEU A 152 -6.65 7.69 -2.32
CA LEU A 152 -7.56 8.84 -2.30
C LEU A 152 -9.00 8.41 -2.00
N ASP A 153 -9.47 7.34 -2.66
CA ASP A 153 -10.80 6.78 -2.40
C ASP A 153 -10.69 5.25 -2.41
N ARG A 154 -11.16 4.60 -1.36
CA ARG A 154 -11.27 3.14 -1.26
C ARG A 154 -12.71 2.75 -1.02
N ARG A 155 -13.24 1.88 -1.86
CA ARG A 155 -14.56 1.28 -1.70
C ARG A 155 -14.44 -0.21 -1.58
N ILE A 156 -14.94 -0.75 -0.46
CA ILE A 156 -14.94 -2.18 -0.16
C ILE A 156 -16.37 -2.67 -0.18
N HIS A 157 -16.58 -3.75 -0.88
CA HIS A 157 -17.84 -4.47 -0.90
C HIS A 157 -17.61 -5.89 -0.39
N ARG A 158 -18.20 -6.23 0.72
CA ARG A 158 -18.21 -7.58 1.30
C ARG A 158 -19.35 -8.37 0.68
N ASP A 159 -19.03 -9.57 0.22
CA ASP A 159 -19.97 -10.44 -0.51
C ASP A 159 -21.09 -11.01 0.40
N ASP A 160 -20.89 -10.98 1.71
CA ASP A 160 -21.82 -11.52 2.71
C ASP A 160 -22.78 -10.47 3.31
N LEU A 161 -22.78 -9.24 2.80
CA LEU A 161 -23.56 -8.12 3.35
C LEU A 161 -24.50 -7.46 2.32
N ASP A 162 -24.93 -8.20 1.30
CA ASP A 162 -25.91 -7.72 0.29
C ASP A 162 -27.35 -7.88 0.77
#